data_31d7bf7e72cfbc57861c7f28efda5e2a
#
_entry.id   31d7bf7e72cfbc57861c7f28efda5e2a
#
_cell.length_a   1.000
_cell.length_b   1.000
_cell.length_c   1.000
_cell.angle_alpha   90.00
_cell.angle_beta   90.00
_cell.angle_gamma   90.00
#
_symmetry.space_group_name_H-M   'P 1'
#
loop_
_entity.id
_entity.type
_entity.pdbx_description
1 polymer ?
#
loop_
_entity_poly.entity_id
_entity_poly.type
_entity_poly.pdbx_seq_one_letter_code
_entity_poly.pdbx_strand_id
1 'polypeptide(L)'
;NQTASEFLRLYPSANILVATERDFEKSRRQQFISRIATGDYDCIIMSHSQFEKIPISKERKERMLNEQIEQISYAIDETKEKNGERWTVKQMEAQKKRLKEQLKTLTDEQRKDDLITFEELGIDCLMVDEAHNYKNLAIFSKINNVSGISSSGAKKATDMQLKCQYINEINPGRGIVFATGTPISNTMC
;
A
#
# COMPACT_ATOMS: atom_id res chain seq x y z
N ASN A 1 23.44 8.28 -6.14
CA ASN A 1 22.08 7.99 -6.57
C ASN A 1 21.64 9.06 -7.57
N GLN A 2 21.28 8.67 -8.80
CA GLN A 2 20.93 9.57 -9.90
C GLN A 2 19.80 10.52 -9.49
N THR A 3 18.70 9.99 -8.97
CA THR A 3 17.53 10.77 -8.51
C THR A 3 17.91 11.89 -7.55
N ALA A 4 18.77 11.59 -6.57
CA ALA A 4 19.23 12.58 -5.59
C ALA A 4 20.05 13.71 -6.27
N SER A 5 20.93 13.33 -7.21
CA SER A 5 21.74 14.30 -7.96
C SER A 5 20.87 15.21 -8.85
N GLU A 6 19.87 14.66 -9.52
CA GLU A 6 18.95 15.42 -10.36
C GLU A 6 18.02 16.32 -9.52
N PHE A 7 17.55 15.83 -8.37
CA PHE A 7 16.75 16.62 -7.44
C PHE A 7 17.52 17.86 -6.96
N LEU A 8 18.78 17.68 -6.52
CA LEU A 8 19.62 18.80 -6.07
C LEU A 8 20.03 19.75 -7.21
N ARG A 9 20.00 19.31 -8.46
CA ARG A 9 20.18 20.25 -9.61
C ARG A 9 19.01 21.18 -9.78
N LEU A 10 17.78 20.71 -9.47
CA LEU A 10 16.55 21.53 -9.54
C LEU A 10 16.36 22.36 -8.27
N TYR A 11 16.72 21.79 -7.12
CA TYR A 11 16.55 22.39 -5.79
C TYR A 11 17.87 22.38 -5.00
N PRO A 12 18.84 23.25 -5.32
CA PRO A 12 20.20 23.19 -4.76
C PRO A 12 20.29 23.38 -3.25
N SER A 13 19.31 24.08 -2.64
CA SER A 13 19.26 24.34 -1.20
C SER A 13 18.44 23.32 -0.42
N ALA A 14 17.88 22.32 -1.09
CA ALA A 14 17.02 21.33 -0.42
C ALA A 14 17.82 20.43 0.54
N ASN A 15 17.25 20.24 1.73
CA ASN A 15 17.74 19.26 2.70
C ASN A 15 17.17 17.88 2.38
N ILE A 16 17.98 17.01 1.78
CA ILE A 16 17.53 15.68 1.35
C ILE A 16 18.11 14.56 2.21
N LEU A 17 17.32 13.53 2.44
CA LEU A 17 17.75 12.29 3.06
C LEU A 17 17.72 11.14 2.04
N VAL A 18 18.87 10.53 1.77
CA VAL A 18 18.98 9.40 0.86
C VAL A 18 19.21 8.12 1.66
N ALA A 19 18.28 7.18 1.55
CA ALA A 19 18.38 5.90 2.23
C ALA A 19 19.43 5.00 1.58
N THR A 20 20.23 4.32 2.40
CA THR A 20 21.17 3.28 1.99
C THR A 20 20.66 1.90 2.37
N GLU A 21 21.23 0.84 1.82
CA GLU A 21 20.87 -0.53 2.20
C GLU A 21 21.09 -0.80 3.69
N ARG A 22 22.18 -0.23 4.26
CA ARG A 22 22.54 -0.37 5.67
C ARG A 22 21.51 0.25 6.62
N ASP A 23 20.81 1.30 6.19
CA ASP A 23 19.80 1.98 7.01
C ASP A 23 18.58 1.08 7.27
N PHE A 24 18.34 0.11 6.38
CA PHE A 24 17.23 -0.85 6.48
C PHE A 24 17.66 -2.25 6.99
N GLU A 25 18.88 -2.41 7.50
CA GLU A 25 19.25 -3.57 8.30
C GLU A 25 18.42 -3.59 9.60
N LYS A 26 18.13 -4.80 10.11
CA LYS A 26 17.25 -5.00 11.27
C LYS A 26 17.61 -4.14 12.48
N SER A 27 18.92 -3.97 12.75
CA SER A 27 19.45 -3.20 13.89
C SER A 27 19.38 -1.68 13.70
N ARG A 28 19.32 -1.17 12.47
CA ARG A 28 19.40 0.26 12.14
C ARG A 28 18.09 0.86 11.65
N ARG A 29 17.17 0.02 11.18
CA ARG A 29 15.91 0.45 10.57
C ARG A 29 15.11 1.36 11.50
N GLN A 30 14.99 1.02 12.77
CA GLN A 30 14.26 1.84 13.74
C GLN A 30 14.89 3.23 13.89
N GLN A 31 16.23 3.30 13.99
CA GLN A 31 16.94 4.57 14.07
C GLN A 31 16.75 5.43 12.82
N PHE A 32 16.79 4.80 11.62
CA PHE A 32 16.59 5.51 10.37
C PHE A 32 15.16 6.05 10.24
N ILE A 33 14.15 5.24 10.58
CA ILE A 33 12.74 5.66 10.56
C ILE A 33 12.50 6.78 11.58
N SER A 34 13.07 6.68 12.80
CA SER A 34 13.01 7.76 13.80
C SER A 34 13.66 9.05 13.29
N ARG A 35 14.76 8.95 12.56
CA ARG A 35 15.42 10.10 11.93
C ARG A 35 14.52 10.78 10.89
N ILE A 36 13.75 10.01 10.12
CA ILE A 36 12.75 10.57 9.20
C ILE A 36 11.70 11.35 9.98
N ALA A 37 11.11 10.73 11.02
CA ALA A 37 10.02 11.32 11.79
C ALA A 37 10.41 12.59 12.57
N THR A 38 11.67 12.74 12.92
CA THR A 38 12.16 13.88 13.75
C THR A 38 13.00 14.89 12.96
N GLY A 39 13.34 14.58 11.71
CA GLY A 39 14.17 15.44 10.87
C GLY A 39 13.34 16.44 10.06
N ASP A 40 13.95 17.54 9.69
CA ASP A 40 13.37 18.56 8.80
C ASP A 40 13.95 18.36 7.40
N TYR A 41 13.34 17.45 6.64
CA TYR A 41 13.76 17.10 5.29
C TYR A 41 12.75 17.57 4.25
N ASP A 42 13.24 18.24 3.20
CA ASP A 42 12.43 18.59 2.04
C ASP A 42 12.11 17.39 1.16
N CYS A 43 12.99 16.38 1.14
CA CYS A 43 12.80 15.17 0.36
C CYS A 43 13.54 13.98 0.96
N ILE A 44 12.88 12.82 0.94
CA ILE A 44 13.44 11.54 1.35
C ILE A 44 13.42 10.60 0.16
N ILE A 45 14.60 10.09 -0.21
CA ILE A 45 14.78 9.23 -1.38
C ILE A 45 15.15 7.82 -0.93
N MET A 46 14.36 6.84 -1.35
CA MET A 46 14.60 5.43 -1.01
C MET A 46 14.15 4.50 -2.14
N SER A 47 14.62 3.27 -2.13
CA SER A 47 14.17 2.24 -3.06
C SER A 47 12.79 1.67 -2.68
N HIS A 48 12.09 1.05 -3.63
CA HIS A 48 10.82 0.37 -3.37
C HIS A 48 10.92 -0.66 -2.25
N SER A 49 11.97 -1.49 -2.27
CA SER A 49 12.19 -2.51 -1.25
C SER A 49 12.46 -1.96 0.15
N GLN A 50 12.98 -0.75 0.26
CA GLN A 50 13.12 -0.02 1.51
C GLN A 50 11.78 0.56 1.96
N PHE A 51 11.03 1.17 1.04
CA PHE A 51 9.71 1.74 1.30
C PHE A 51 8.70 0.68 1.80
N GLU A 52 8.73 -0.52 1.23
CA GLU A 52 7.90 -1.65 1.68
C GLU A 52 8.19 -2.10 3.13
N LYS A 53 9.37 -1.77 3.68
CA LYS A 53 9.73 -2.09 5.07
C LYS A 53 9.23 -1.08 6.10
N ILE A 54 8.67 0.06 5.67
CA ILE A 54 8.02 1.04 6.54
C ILE A 54 6.60 0.56 6.80
N PRO A 55 6.24 0.23 8.04
CA PRO A 55 4.92 -0.35 8.30
C PRO A 55 3.80 0.69 8.20
N ILE A 56 2.62 0.25 7.85
CA ILE A 56 1.35 0.94 8.04
C ILE A 56 0.78 0.54 9.41
N SER A 57 0.03 1.43 10.04
CA SER A 57 -0.64 1.16 11.32
C SER A 57 -1.55 -0.07 11.24
N LYS A 58 -1.65 -0.79 12.34
CA LYS A 58 -2.52 -1.97 12.48
C LYS A 58 -3.98 -1.59 12.29
N GLU A 59 -4.37 -0.47 12.86
CA GLU A 59 -5.71 0.09 12.82
C GLU A 59 -6.17 0.36 11.37
N ARG A 60 -5.28 0.87 10.52
CA ARG A 60 -5.57 1.11 9.11
C ARG A 60 -5.74 -0.20 8.33
N LYS A 61 -4.91 -1.19 8.59
CA LYS A 61 -5.04 -2.52 7.99
C LYS A 61 -6.34 -3.21 8.40
N GLU A 62 -6.70 -3.13 9.68
CA GLU A 62 -7.96 -3.68 10.20
C GLU A 62 -9.17 -2.99 9.56
N ARG A 63 -9.17 -1.66 9.44
CA ARG A 63 -10.23 -0.90 8.79
C ARG A 63 -10.43 -1.35 7.34
N MET A 64 -9.35 -1.43 6.56
CA MET A 64 -9.41 -1.89 5.18
C MET A 64 -10.00 -3.31 5.07
N LEU A 65 -9.54 -4.24 5.92
CA LEU A 65 -10.06 -5.61 5.90
C LEU A 65 -11.55 -5.67 6.25
N ASN A 66 -12.00 -4.88 7.22
CA ASN A 66 -13.41 -4.78 7.58
C ASN A 66 -14.25 -4.22 6.43
N GLU A 67 -13.81 -3.13 5.79
CA GLU A 67 -14.49 -2.54 4.63
C GLU A 67 -14.61 -3.55 3.48
N GLN A 68 -13.56 -4.33 3.19
CA GLN A 68 -13.60 -5.38 2.17
C GLN A 68 -14.58 -6.51 2.54
N ILE A 69 -14.63 -6.91 3.83
CA ILE A 69 -15.56 -7.92 4.32
C ILE A 69 -17.00 -7.44 4.19
N GLU A 70 -17.28 -6.17 4.49
CA GLU A 70 -18.61 -5.57 4.33
C GLU A 70 -19.04 -5.51 2.87
N GLN A 71 -18.16 -5.04 1.97
CA GLN A 71 -18.42 -5.00 0.53
C GLN A 71 -18.75 -6.37 -0.05
N ILE A 72 -17.97 -7.39 0.31
CA ILE A 72 -18.21 -8.77 -0.12
C ILE A 72 -19.53 -9.30 0.48
N SER A 73 -19.83 -8.99 1.73
CA SER A 73 -21.08 -9.40 2.38
C SER A 73 -22.29 -8.85 1.66
N TYR A 74 -22.27 -7.54 1.38
CA TYR A 74 -23.32 -6.88 0.60
C TYR A 74 -23.49 -7.49 -0.80
N ALA A 75 -22.37 -7.77 -1.49
CA ALA A 75 -22.42 -8.40 -2.80
C ALA A 75 -22.97 -9.83 -2.79
N ILE A 76 -22.71 -10.61 -1.72
CA ILE A 76 -23.29 -11.94 -1.52
C ILE A 76 -24.81 -11.85 -1.37
N ASP A 77 -25.29 -10.94 -0.53
CA ASP A 77 -26.71 -10.77 -0.25
C ASP A 77 -27.46 -10.31 -1.51
N GLU A 78 -26.94 -9.31 -2.22
CA GLU A 78 -27.51 -8.85 -3.49
C GLU A 78 -27.56 -9.96 -4.55
N THR A 79 -26.49 -10.79 -4.63
CA THR A 79 -26.44 -11.89 -5.61
C THR A 79 -27.44 -13.00 -5.27
N LYS A 80 -27.66 -13.29 -3.99
CA LYS A 80 -28.66 -14.25 -3.51
C LYS A 80 -30.09 -13.77 -3.81
N GLU A 81 -30.38 -12.50 -3.57
CA GLU A 81 -31.69 -11.89 -3.88
C GLU A 81 -32.05 -11.92 -5.37
N LYS A 82 -31.04 -11.70 -6.22
CA LYS A 82 -31.20 -11.71 -7.70
C LYS A 82 -31.16 -13.12 -8.32
N ASN A 83 -31.21 -14.20 -7.51
CA ASN A 83 -31.04 -15.57 -7.99
C ASN A 83 -29.77 -15.79 -8.85
N GLY A 84 -28.69 -15.11 -8.49
CA GLY A 84 -27.42 -15.24 -9.18
C GLY A 84 -26.80 -16.63 -9.06
N GLU A 85 -25.78 -16.91 -9.88
CA GLU A 85 -25.16 -18.23 -9.96
C GLU A 85 -24.58 -18.68 -8.60
N ARG A 86 -24.98 -19.85 -8.12
CA ARG A 86 -24.50 -20.44 -6.85
C ARG A 86 -22.96 -20.54 -6.78
N TRP A 87 -22.31 -20.72 -7.92
CA TRP A 87 -20.86 -20.80 -8.00
C TRP A 87 -20.19 -19.45 -7.63
N THR A 88 -20.72 -18.33 -8.14
CA THR A 88 -20.27 -16.98 -7.81
C THR A 88 -20.40 -16.68 -6.31
N VAL A 89 -21.53 -17.03 -5.71
CA VAL A 89 -21.77 -16.88 -4.28
C VAL A 89 -20.75 -17.69 -3.47
N LYS A 90 -20.50 -18.94 -3.86
CA LYS A 90 -19.51 -19.79 -3.17
C LYS A 90 -18.09 -19.23 -3.23
N GLN A 91 -17.68 -18.62 -4.33
CA GLN A 91 -16.39 -17.96 -4.44
C GLN A 91 -16.28 -16.73 -3.54
N MET A 92 -17.30 -15.88 -3.53
CA MET A 92 -17.36 -14.72 -2.63
C MET A 92 -17.33 -15.12 -1.16
N GLU A 93 -18.03 -16.18 -0.77
CA GLU A 93 -17.98 -16.73 0.58
C GLU A 93 -16.58 -17.25 0.96
N ALA A 94 -15.88 -17.91 0.02
CA ALA A 94 -14.50 -18.35 0.24
C ALA A 94 -13.54 -17.15 0.40
N GLN A 95 -13.70 -16.09 -0.39
CA GLN A 95 -12.90 -14.87 -0.28
C GLN A 95 -13.18 -14.16 1.05
N LYS A 96 -14.45 -14.02 1.45
CA LYS A 96 -14.83 -13.47 2.75
C LYS A 96 -14.20 -14.24 3.91
N LYS A 97 -14.17 -15.56 3.83
CA LYS A 97 -13.51 -16.41 4.84
C LYS A 97 -12.02 -16.11 4.95
N ARG A 98 -11.31 -15.99 3.82
CA ARG A 98 -9.88 -15.64 3.79
C ARG A 98 -9.60 -14.27 4.42
N LEU A 99 -10.42 -13.26 4.13
CA LEU A 99 -10.27 -11.93 4.73
C LEU A 99 -10.49 -11.95 6.25
N LYS A 100 -11.48 -12.72 6.73
CA LYS A 100 -11.69 -12.90 8.17
C LYS A 100 -10.52 -13.61 8.86
N GLU A 101 -9.93 -14.60 8.22
CA GLU A 101 -8.72 -15.27 8.72
C GLU A 101 -7.53 -14.31 8.79
N GLN A 102 -7.34 -13.46 7.76
CA GLN A 102 -6.31 -12.42 7.77
C GLN A 102 -6.55 -11.40 8.89
N LEU A 103 -7.78 -10.95 9.08
CA LEU A 103 -8.15 -10.03 10.17
C LEU A 103 -7.85 -10.66 11.53
N LYS A 104 -8.23 -11.90 11.73
CA LYS A 104 -7.92 -12.64 12.97
C LYS A 104 -6.41 -12.72 13.22
N THR A 105 -5.63 -13.11 12.21
CA THR A 105 -4.16 -13.18 12.31
C THR A 105 -3.58 -11.81 12.68
N LEU A 106 -4.06 -10.74 12.04
CA LEU A 106 -3.61 -9.39 12.33
C LEU A 106 -3.95 -8.95 13.76
N THR A 107 -5.14 -9.34 14.26
CA THR A 107 -5.58 -9.03 15.63
C THR A 107 -4.77 -9.81 16.66
N ASP A 108 -4.47 -11.08 16.38
CA ASP A 108 -3.71 -11.97 17.28
C ASP A 108 -2.19 -11.66 17.27
N GLU A 109 -1.67 -10.96 16.24
CA GLU A 109 -0.29 -10.50 16.24
C GLU A 109 -0.09 -9.43 17.31
N GLN A 110 0.63 -9.81 18.39
CA GLN A 110 1.14 -8.83 19.33
C GLN A 110 2.11 -7.89 18.60
N ARG A 111 2.12 -6.61 18.98
CA ARG A 111 3.08 -5.63 18.46
C ARG A 111 4.51 -6.17 18.66
N LYS A 112 5.06 -6.79 17.62
CA LYS A 112 6.41 -7.37 17.66
C LYS A 112 7.51 -6.34 17.42
N ASP A 113 7.18 -5.21 16.80
CA ASP A 113 8.14 -4.13 16.51
C ASP A 113 7.51 -2.79 16.91
N ASP A 114 8.13 -2.07 17.84
CA ASP A 114 7.83 -0.65 18.14
C ASP A 114 8.37 0.26 17.01
N LEU A 115 8.07 -0.08 15.76
CA LEU A 115 8.45 0.74 14.63
C LEU A 115 7.42 1.86 14.46
N ILE A 116 7.94 3.07 14.28
CA ILE A 116 7.14 4.22 13.84
C ILE A 116 6.46 3.83 12.52
N THR A 117 5.17 4.07 12.42
CA THR A 117 4.38 3.77 11.24
C THR A 117 4.50 4.87 10.18
N PHE A 118 4.08 4.58 8.95
CA PHE A 118 4.14 5.55 7.85
C PHE A 118 3.37 6.84 8.18
N GLU A 119 2.26 6.73 8.88
CA GLU A 119 1.42 7.85 9.30
C GLU A 119 2.14 8.78 10.30
N GLU A 120 3.08 8.24 11.07
CA GLU A 120 3.84 8.99 12.07
C GLU A 120 5.08 9.68 11.49
N LEU A 121 5.40 9.45 10.21
CA LEU A 121 6.58 10.03 9.56
C LEU A 121 6.42 11.50 9.16
N GLY A 122 5.21 12.02 9.13
CA GLY A 122 4.93 13.39 8.67
C GLY A 122 5.07 13.57 7.15
N ILE A 123 5.00 12.49 6.37
CA ILE A 123 5.07 12.54 4.90
C ILE A 123 3.73 13.06 4.36
N ASP A 124 3.79 14.10 3.54
CA ASP A 124 2.63 14.75 2.93
C ASP A 124 2.56 14.56 1.41
N CYS A 125 3.65 14.13 0.79
CA CYS A 125 3.74 13.87 -0.65
C CYS A 125 4.50 12.58 -0.95
N LEU A 126 3.97 11.79 -1.87
CA LEU A 126 4.55 10.52 -2.33
C LEU A 126 4.75 10.56 -3.84
N MET A 127 5.99 10.51 -4.28
CA MET A 127 6.38 10.40 -5.68
C MET A 127 6.96 9.02 -5.93
N VAL A 128 6.35 8.25 -6.82
CA VAL A 128 6.73 6.87 -7.10
C VAL A 128 7.15 6.74 -8.54
N ASP A 129 8.44 6.53 -8.77
CA ASP A 129 8.96 6.16 -10.08
C ASP A 129 8.77 4.67 -10.32
N GLU A 130 8.67 4.24 -11.59
CA GLU A 130 8.39 2.86 -11.98
C GLU A 130 7.15 2.28 -11.26
N ALA A 131 6.08 3.07 -11.17
CA ALA A 131 4.85 2.75 -10.45
C ALA A 131 4.16 1.46 -10.94
N HIS A 132 4.48 0.98 -12.14
CA HIS A 132 4.01 -0.29 -12.67
C HIS A 132 4.40 -1.50 -11.80
N ASN A 133 5.36 -1.35 -10.89
CA ASN A 133 5.70 -2.38 -9.91
C ASN A 133 4.56 -2.67 -8.91
N TYR A 134 3.61 -1.77 -8.76
CA TYR A 134 2.48 -1.85 -7.81
C TYR A 134 1.13 -2.13 -8.49
N LYS A 135 1.10 -2.44 -9.78
CA LYS A 135 -0.13 -2.62 -10.58
C LYS A 135 -1.02 -3.81 -10.15
N ASN A 136 -0.48 -4.82 -9.46
CA ASN A 136 -1.23 -6.01 -9.08
C ASN A 136 -2.01 -5.79 -7.78
N LEU A 137 -2.95 -4.85 -7.79
CA LEU A 137 -3.86 -4.63 -6.68
C LEU A 137 -5.01 -5.63 -6.73
N ALA A 138 -5.41 -6.19 -5.59
CA ALA A 138 -6.60 -7.02 -5.52
C ALA A 138 -7.83 -6.14 -5.72
N ILE A 139 -8.57 -6.38 -6.79
CA ILE A 139 -9.83 -5.70 -7.08
C ILE A 139 -10.98 -6.68 -6.81
N PHE A 140 -11.91 -6.27 -5.95
CA PHE A 140 -13.16 -6.98 -5.84
C PHE A 140 -14.02 -6.71 -7.09
N SER A 141 -14.35 -7.76 -7.82
CA SER A 141 -15.26 -7.69 -8.98
C SER A 141 -16.35 -8.73 -8.84
N LYS A 142 -17.60 -8.33 -9.14
CA LYS A 142 -18.73 -9.24 -9.24
C LYS A 142 -18.59 -10.17 -10.46
N ILE A 143 -17.80 -9.77 -11.44
CA ILE A 143 -17.53 -10.55 -12.67
C ILE A 143 -16.22 -11.32 -12.43
N ASN A 144 -16.31 -12.63 -12.42
CA ASN A 144 -15.16 -13.51 -12.27
C ASN A 144 -14.47 -13.75 -13.62
N ASN A 145 -13.14 -14.01 -13.56
CA ASN A 145 -12.34 -14.33 -14.74
C ASN A 145 -12.31 -13.24 -15.82
N VAL A 146 -12.29 -11.97 -15.43
CA VAL A 146 -12.01 -10.89 -16.39
C VAL A 146 -10.54 -10.97 -16.78
N SER A 147 -10.27 -11.16 -18.07
CA SER A 147 -8.91 -11.19 -18.59
C SER A 147 -8.18 -9.89 -18.23
N GLY A 148 -7.00 -10.01 -17.64
CA GLY A 148 -6.20 -8.86 -17.23
C GLY A 148 -6.52 -8.29 -15.83
N ILE A 149 -7.52 -8.82 -15.10
CA ILE A 149 -7.82 -8.42 -13.72
C ILE A 149 -7.52 -9.59 -12.79
N SER A 150 -6.55 -9.41 -11.90
CA SER A 150 -6.21 -10.43 -10.90
C SER A 150 -7.06 -10.28 -9.66
N SER A 151 -7.67 -11.38 -9.21
CA SER A 151 -8.35 -11.45 -7.89
C SER A 151 -7.36 -11.64 -6.74
N SER A 152 -6.11 -12.01 -7.04
CA SER A 152 -5.03 -12.15 -6.06
C SER A 152 -4.10 -10.95 -6.13
N GLY A 153 -4.19 -10.04 -5.15
CA GLY A 153 -3.31 -8.88 -5.09
C GLY A 153 -1.93 -9.19 -4.53
N ALA A 154 -0.94 -8.44 -4.96
CA ALA A 154 0.38 -8.47 -4.36
C ALA A 154 0.39 -7.67 -3.05
N LYS A 155 1.00 -8.21 -1.99
CA LYS A 155 1.11 -7.52 -0.69
C LYS A 155 1.66 -6.09 -0.81
N LYS A 156 2.68 -5.89 -1.68
CA LYS A 156 3.28 -4.58 -1.92
C LYS A 156 2.30 -3.58 -2.56
N ALA A 157 1.39 -4.04 -3.44
CA ALA A 157 0.38 -3.17 -4.04
C ALA A 157 -0.66 -2.74 -3.01
N THR A 158 -1.10 -3.65 -2.13
CA THR A 158 -1.99 -3.33 -1.02
C THR A 158 -1.33 -2.37 -0.02
N ASP A 159 -0.05 -2.57 0.31
CA ASP A 159 0.71 -1.67 1.18
C ASP A 159 0.82 -0.26 0.57
N MET A 160 1.16 -0.17 -0.72
CA MET A 160 1.18 1.10 -1.46
C MET A 160 -0.19 1.77 -1.46
N GLN A 161 -1.27 1.03 -1.70
CA GLN A 161 -2.63 1.56 -1.67
C GLN A 161 -2.97 2.20 -0.33
N LEU A 162 -2.66 1.52 0.78
CA LEU A 162 -2.93 2.04 2.14
C LEU A 162 -2.16 3.33 2.42
N LYS A 163 -0.90 3.41 1.98
CA LYS A 163 -0.08 4.62 2.10
C LYS A 163 -0.63 5.77 1.25
N CYS A 164 -1.06 5.47 0.02
CA CYS A 164 -1.73 6.46 -0.85
C CYS A 164 -3.06 6.93 -0.26
N GLN A 165 -3.86 6.04 0.31
CA GLN A 165 -5.10 6.42 1.00
C GLN A 165 -4.82 7.41 2.14
N TYR A 166 -3.80 7.14 2.95
CA TYR A 166 -3.38 8.06 4.01
C TYR A 166 -2.99 9.44 3.46
N ILE A 167 -2.13 9.50 2.42
CA ILE A 167 -1.75 10.78 1.80
C ILE A 167 -2.98 11.52 1.26
N ASN A 168 -3.91 10.81 0.62
CA ASN A 168 -5.13 11.42 0.10
C ASN A 168 -6.10 11.89 1.21
N GLU A 169 -6.10 11.27 2.37
CA GLU A 169 -6.88 11.72 3.54
C GLU A 169 -6.34 13.05 4.10
N ILE A 170 -5.02 13.20 4.20
CA ILE A 170 -4.40 14.44 4.71
C ILE A 170 -4.30 15.54 3.66
N ASN A 171 -4.21 15.17 2.37
CA ASN A 171 -4.10 16.08 1.23
C ASN A 171 -5.08 15.68 0.10
N PRO A 172 -6.39 15.92 0.24
CA PRO A 172 -7.39 15.46 -0.72
C PRO A 172 -7.09 15.90 -2.15
N GLY A 173 -6.96 14.92 -3.07
CA GLY A 173 -6.68 15.15 -4.48
C GLY A 173 -5.27 15.63 -4.80
N ARG A 174 -4.34 15.60 -3.85
CA ARG A 174 -2.95 16.04 -4.01
C ARG A 174 -1.98 15.12 -3.30
N GLY A 175 -0.66 15.33 -3.52
CA GLY A 175 0.39 14.64 -2.78
C GLY A 175 0.73 13.24 -3.31
N ILE A 176 0.16 12.77 -4.44
CA ILE A 176 0.51 11.47 -5.02
C ILE A 176 0.87 11.66 -6.49
N VAL A 177 2.08 11.23 -6.86
CA VAL A 177 2.57 11.26 -8.24
C VAL A 177 3.12 9.88 -8.59
N PHE A 178 2.54 9.24 -9.61
CA PHE A 178 3.04 8.00 -10.18
C PHE A 178 3.68 8.26 -11.54
N ALA A 179 4.93 7.86 -11.71
CA ALA A 179 5.66 7.92 -12.96
C ALA A 179 5.99 6.50 -13.44
N THR A 180 5.86 6.26 -14.74
CA THR A 180 6.27 5.00 -15.37
C THR A 180 6.42 5.17 -16.86
N GLY A 181 7.45 4.55 -17.43
CA GLY A 181 7.63 4.41 -18.88
C GLY A 181 6.79 3.29 -19.50
N THR A 182 6.22 2.40 -18.68
CA THR A 182 5.45 1.21 -19.11
C THR A 182 4.11 1.12 -18.39
N PRO A 183 3.15 2.02 -18.68
CA PRO A 183 1.86 2.07 -17.96
C PRO A 183 1.04 0.78 -18.14
N ILE A 184 1.18 0.12 -19.28
CA ILE A 184 0.50 -1.14 -19.60
C ILE A 184 1.57 -2.22 -19.88
N SER A 185 1.59 -3.26 -19.05
CA SER A 185 2.39 -4.47 -19.29
C SER A 185 1.60 -5.67 -18.78
N ASN A 186 1.31 -6.67 -19.62
CA ASN A 186 0.61 -7.94 -19.34
C ASN A 186 -0.79 -7.82 -18.70
N THR A 187 -1.04 -6.82 -17.85
CA THR A 187 -2.34 -6.54 -17.21
C THR A 187 -2.59 -5.04 -17.17
N MET A 188 -3.86 -4.64 -17.15
CA MET A 188 -4.27 -3.22 -17.03
C MET A 188 -4.45 -2.79 -15.56
N CYS A 189 -4.28 -3.72 -14.61
CA CYS A 189 -4.42 -3.47 -13.17
C CYS A 189 -3.11 -3.73 -12.46
#